data_302cb64a54a19e2b4b5d45c30623f710
#
_entry.id   302cb64a54a19e2b4b5d45c30623f710
#
_cell.length_a   1.000
_cell.length_b   1.000
_cell.length_c   1.000
_cell.angle_alpha   90.00
_cell.angle_beta   90.00
_cell.angle_gamma   90.00
#
_symmetry.space_group_name_H-M   'P 1'
#
loop_
_entity.id
_entity.type
_entity.pdbx_description
1 polymer ?
#
loop_
_entity_poly.entity_id
_entity_poly.type
_entity_poly.pdbx_seq_one_letter_code
_entity_poly.pdbx_strand_id
1 'polypeptide(L)'
;MAREVARARCALGPDCEVLEADIRSAPFGSADAVVILDVLHYLPAQSQREVLQRVRAALPPGGLLLLRVGDAGGGVRLRFTLWVDKLMLLARGQRALSLHCRSIEQWRELLHQCGFDSRAEPMSHGTPFANVLLIALAT
;
A
#
# COMPACT_ATOMS: atom_id res chain seq x y z
N MET A 1 4.44 17.93 2.47
CA MET A 1 5.08 16.94 1.58
C MET A 1 6.55 17.26 1.32
N ALA A 2 6.96 18.47 0.87
CA ALA A 2 8.38 18.78 0.63
C ALA A 2 9.33 18.52 1.84
N ARG A 3 8.85 18.77 3.07
CA ARG A 3 9.63 18.54 4.29
C ARG A 3 9.88 17.06 4.57
N GLU A 4 8.91 16.19 4.31
CA GLU A 4 9.02 14.74 4.45
C GLU A 4 9.96 14.15 3.39
N VAL A 5 9.87 14.64 2.16
CA VAL A 5 10.80 14.26 1.07
C VAL A 5 12.23 14.64 1.41
N ALA A 6 12.47 15.85 1.92
CA ALA A 6 13.80 16.29 2.35
C ALA A 6 14.36 15.40 3.48
N ARG A 7 13.52 15.02 4.46
CA ARG A 7 13.91 14.11 5.54
C ARG A 7 14.24 12.71 5.02
N ALA A 8 13.43 12.19 4.08
CA ALA A 8 13.66 10.89 3.46
C ALA A 8 14.98 10.87 2.68
N ARG A 9 15.26 11.91 1.89
CA ARG A 9 16.56 12.07 1.17
C ARG A 9 17.75 12.08 2.13
N CYS A 10 17.62 12.81 3.24
CA CYS A 10 18.67 12.86 4.26
C CYS A 10 18.91 11.50 4.93
N ALA A 11 17.83 10.73 5.17
CA ALA A 11 17.91 9.44 5.85
C ALA A 11 18.43 8.30 4.95
N LEU A 12 18.06 8.31 3.65
CA LEU A 12 18.37 7.23 2.71
C LEU A 12 19.73 7.42 2.02
N GLY A 13 20.27 8.65 2.02
CA GLY A 13 21.55 8.95 1.38
C GLY A 13 21.47 9.10 -0.15
N PRO A 14 22.62 9.32 -0.81
CA PRO A 14 22.69 9.66 -2.24
C PRO A 14 22.36 8.49 -3.19
N ASP A 15 22.45 7.26 -2.71
CA ASP A 15 22.22 6.06 -3.53
C ASP A 15 20.72 5.75 -3.71
N CYS A 16 19.84 6.48 -3.02
CA CYS A 16 18.40 6.33 -3.11
C CYS A 16 17.75 7.53 -3.76
N GLU A 17 17.03 7.31 -4.86
CA GLU A 17 16.20 8.35 -5.47
C GLU A 17 14.90 8.51 -4.67
N VAL A 18 14.57 9.72 -4.24
CA VAL A 18 13.33 10.05 -3.54
C VAL A 18 12.53 11.03 -4.38
N LEU A 19 11.37 10.58 -4.88
CA LEU A 19 10.46 11.36 -5.70
C LEU A 19 9.25 11.83 -4.89
N GLU A 20 8.85 13.08 -5.05
CA GLU A 20 7.56 13.59 -4.61
C GLU A 20 6.58 13.44 -5.78
N ALA A 21 5.70 12.43 -5.72
CA ALA A 21 4.80 12.12 -6.81
C ALA A 21 3.50 11.48 -6.30
N ASP A 22 2.46 11.53 -7.16
CA ASP A 22 1.24 10.76 -6.95
C ASP A 22 1.45 9.32 -7.45
N ILE A 23 1.22 8.34 -6.59
CA ILE A 23 1.37 6.92 -6.95
C ILE A 23 0.53 6.50 -8.16
N ARG A 24 -0.58 7.22 -8.44
CA ARG A 24 -1.43 6.97 -9.62
C ARG A 24 -0.75 7.30 -10.94
N SER A 25 0.25 8.17 -10.94
CA SER A 25 0.97 8.62 -12.14
C SER A 25 2.48 8.45 -12.06
N ALA A 26 3.05 8.23 -10.87
CA ALA A 26 4.48 8.04 -10.69
C ALA A 26 5.02 6.87 -11.54
N PRO A 27 6.17 7.00 -12.21
CA PRO A 27 6.77 5.89 -12.92
C PRO A 27 7.30 4.85 -11.93
N PHE A 28 7.04 3.55 -12.19
CA PHE A 28 7.64 2.46 -11.42
C PHE A 28 8.96 1.98 -12.04
N GLY A 29 9.21 2.32 -13.32
CA GLY A 29 10.40 1.86 -14.04
C GLY A 29 10.41 0.33 -14.23
N SER A 30 11.60 -0.28 -14.13
CA SER A 30 11.79 -1.73 -14.05
C SER A 30 12.42 -2.03 -12.70
N ALA A 31 11.89 -3.01 -11.98
CA ALA A 31 12.33 -3.37 -10.63
C ALA A 31 12.17 -4.88 -10.40
N ASP A 32 13.06 -5.47 -9.60
CA ASP A 32 12.94 -6.87 -9.15
C ASP A 32 11.94 -7.02 -8.00
N ALA A 33 11.75 -5.94 -7.23
CA ALA A 33 10.80 -5.88 -6.13
C ALA A 33 10.16 -4.50 -6.01
N VAL A 34 8.88 -4.49 -5.64
CA VAL A 34 8.11 -3.27 -5.30
C VAL A 34 7.54 -3.42 -3.89
N VAL A 35 7.64 -2.37 -3.09
CA VAL A 35 7.08 -2.32 -1.73
C VAL A 35 6.07 -1.18 -1.64
N ILE A 36 4.84 -1.49 -1.25
CA ILE A 36 3.76 -0.51 -1.03
C ILE A 36 3.22 -0.68 0.38
N LEU A 37 3.37 0.35 1.22
CA LEU A 37 2.98 0.30 2.61
C LEU A 37 1.90 1.35 2.92
N ASP A 38 0.70 0.89 3.31
CA ASP A 38 -0.40 1.70 3.83
C ASP A 38 -0.87 2.85 2.91
N VAL A 39 -0.83 2.66 1.59
CA VAL A 39 -1.19 3.70 0.61
C VAL A 39 -2.47 3.35 -0.14
N LEU A 40 -2.64 2.09 -0.56
CA LEU A 40 -3.69 1.74 -1.52
C LEU A 40 -5.11 1.95 -0.98
N HIS A 41 -5.33 1.81 0.32
CA HIS A 41 -6.65 2.03 0.91
C HIS A 41 -7.16 3.48 0.85
N TYR A 42 -6.29 4.45 0.53
CA TYR A 42 -6.69 5.84 0.25
C TYR A 42 -7.15 6.05 -1.19
N LEU A 43 -6.94 5.09 -2.08
CA LEU A 43 -7.30 5.20 -3.49
C LEU A 43 -8.68 4.58 -3.77
N PRO A 44 -9.46 5.14 -4.69
CA PRO A 44 -10.66 4.48 -5.21
C PRO A 44 -10.35 3.11 -5.80
N ALA A 45 -11.34 2.20 -5.78
CA ALA A 45 -11.17 0.81 -6.20
C ALA A 45 -10.58 0.65 -7.61
N GLN A 46 -10.97 1.53 -8.54
CA GLN A 46 -10.42 1.55 -9.89
C GLN A 46 -8.93 1.92 -9.90
N SER A 47 -8.55 2.97 -9.17
CA SER A 47 -7.15 3.41 -9.07
C SER A 47 -6.26 2.37 -8.36
N GLN A 48 -6.81 1.61 -7.40
CA GLN A 48 -6.08 0.48 -6.79
C GLN A 48 -5.69 -0.55 -7.86
N ARG A 49 -6.64 -0.93 -8.73
CA ARG A 49 -6.39 -1.87 -9.84
C ARG A 49 -5.36 -1.33 -10.82
N GLU A 50 -5.48 -0.08 -11.24
CA GLU A 50 -4.57 0.58 -12.19
C GLU A 50 -3.12 0.62 -11.65
N VAL A 51 -2.95 0.96 -10.37
CA VAL A 51 -1.63 0.95 -9.72
C VAL A 51 -1.05 -0.46 -9.72
N LEU A 52 -1.83 -1.49 -9.33
CA LEU A 52 -1.36 -2.88 -9.31
C LEU A 52 -1.01 -3.40 -10.71
N GLN A 53 -1.76 -3.04 -11.74
CA GLN A 53 -1.42 -3.40 -13.13
C GLN A 53 -0.11 -2.75 -13.58
N ARG A 54 0.14 -1.50 -13.21
CA ARG A 54 1.40 -0.80 -13.51
C ARG A 54 2.57 -1.40 -12.73
N VAL A 55 2.36 -1.79 -11.48
CA VAL A 55 3.35 -2.54 -10.68
C VAL A 55 3.65 -3.88 -11.36
N ARG A 56 2.62 -4.61 -11.81
CA ARG A 56 2.82 -5.86 -12.53
C ARG A 56 3.67 -5.69 -13.81
N ALA A 57 3.41 -4.61 -14.56
CA ALA A 57 4.18 -4.30 -15.76
C ALA A 57 5.65 -3.91 -15.50
N ALA A 58 5.95 -3.41 -14.30
CA ALA A 58 7.29 -3.02 -13.87
C ALA A 58 8.14 -4.21 -13.36
N LEU A 59 7.49 -5.32 -12.99
CA LEU A 59 8.14 -6.51 -12.42
C LEU A 59 8.35 -7.59 -13.50
N PRO A 60 9.51 -8.27 -13.51
CA PRO A 60 9.71 -9.45 -14.34
C PRO A 60 8.85 -10.63 -13.81
N PRO A 61 8.67 -11.70 -14.58
CA PRO A 61 8.11 -12.95 -14.07
C PRO A 61 8.89 -13.40 -12.81
N GLY A 62 8.17 -13.77 -11.74
CA GLY A 62 8.76 -14.08 -10.44
C GLY A 62 9.18 -12.86 -9.60
N GLY A 63 9.04 -11.63 -10.11
CA GLY A 63 9.30 -10.39 -9.36
C GLY A 63 8.37 -10.25 -8.16
N LEU A 64 8.86 -9.58 -7.10
CA LEU A 64 8.22 -9.53 -5.79
C LEU A 64 7.43 -8.24 -5.57
N LEU A 65 6.17 -8.36 -5.17
CA LEU A 65 5.40 -7.25 -4.58
C LEU A 65 5.14 -7.52 -3.09
N LEU A 66 5.59 -6.62 -2.22
CA LEU A 66 5.23 -6.56 -0.82
C LEU A 66 4.18 -5.48 -0.61
N LEU A 67 2.95 -5.86 -0.25
CA LEU A 67 1.85 -4.94 -0.08
C LEU A 67 1.30 -5.03 1.35
N ARG A 68 1.48 -3.96 2.15
CA ARG A 68 0.85 -3.85 3.47
C ARG A 68 -0.48 -3.14 3.38
N VAL A 69 -1.52 -3.78 3.92
CA VAL A 69 -2.89 -3.27 3.95
C VAL A 69 -3.55 -3.53 5.30
N GLY A 70 -4.59 -2.75 5.63
CA GLY A 70 -5.51 -3.05 6.71
C GLY A 70 -6.54 -4.08 6.25
N ASP A 71 -6.84 -5.06 7.10
CA ASP A 71 -7.87 -6.06 6.84
C ASP A 71 -9.27 -5.52 7.19
N ALA A 72 -10.13 -5.36 6.18
CA ALA A 72 -11.52 -4.95 6.37
C ALA A 72 -12.36 -6.02 7.10
N GLY A 73 -11.94 -7.28 7.12
CA GLY A 73 -12.54 -8.36 7.90
C GLY A 73 -12.15 -8.36 9.38
N GLY A 74 -11.20 -7.50 9.80
CA GLY A 74 -10.59 -7.48 11.14
C GLY A 74 -11.48 -6.97 12.31
N GLY A 75 -12.80 -6.80 12.12
CA GLY A 75 -13.77 -6.49 13.18
C GLY A 75 -13.43 -5.23 13.99
N VAL A 76 -13.30 -5.36 15.32
CA VAL A 76 -13.03 -4.23 16.24
C VAL A 76 -11.67 -3.57 15.97
N ARG A 77 -10.66 -4.35 15.57
CA ARG A 77 -9.31 -3.82 15.25
C ARG A 77 -9.34 -2.90 14.03
N LEU A 78 -10.12 -3.25 13.00
CA LEU A 78 -10.31 -2.37 11.85
C LEU A 78 -10.98 -1.05 12.28
N ARG A 79 -12.05 -1.10 13.08
CA ARG A 79 -12.74 0.11 13.57
C ARG A 79 -11.78 1.03 14.33
N PHE A 80 -10.87 0.46 15.12
CA PHE A 80 -9.84 1.22 15.82
C PHE A 80 -8.84 1.85 14.85
N THR A 81 -8.35 1.11 13.86
CA THR A 81 -7.44 1.62 12.81
C THR A 81 -8.09 2.79 12.06
N LEU A 82 -9.33 2.61 11.60
CA LEU A 82 -10.08 3.66 10.88
C LEU A 82 -10.33 4.90 11.74
N TRP A 83 -10.55 4.72 13.05
CA TRP A 83 -10.73 5.84 13.98
C TRP A 83 -9.43 6.64 14.18
N VAL A 84 -8.30 5.94 14.35
CA VAL A 84 -6.96 6.58 14.47
C VAL A 84 -6.61 7.31 13.19
N ASP A 85 -6.80 6.70 12.01
CA ASP A 85 -6.54 7.33 10.71
C ASP A 85 -7.39 8.58 10.52
N LYS A 86 -8.68 8.52 10.86
CA LYS A 86 -9.58 9.68 10.80
C LYS A 86 -9.13 10.80 11.73
N LEU A 87 -8.69 10.47 12.94
CA LEU A 87 -8.17 11.44 13.91
C LEU A 87 -6.88 12.11 13.42
N MET A 88 -5.97 11.30 12.83
CA MET A 88 -4.70 11.80 12.27
C MET A 88 -4.93 12.72 11.05
N LEU A 89 -5.90 12.39 10.20
CA LEU A 89 -6.28 13.22 9.04
C LEU A 89 -6.89 14.55 9.49
N LEU A 90 -7.77 14.52 10.49
CA LEU A 90 -8.35 15.74 11.09
C LEU A 90 -7.27 16.62 11.73
N ALA A 91 -6.32 16.04 12.46
CA ALA A 91 -5.21 16.76 13.07
C ALA A 91 -4.26 17.43 12.05
N ARG A 92 -4.21 16.91 10.82
CA ARG A 92 -3.42 17.45 9.69
C ARG A 92 -4.20 18.42 8.81
N GLY A 93 -5.46 18.76 9.17
CA GLY A 93 -6.31 19.66 8.39
C GLY A 93 -6.71 19.12 7.02
N GLN A 94 -6.56 17.83 6.78
CA GLN A 94 -6.97 17.18 5.54
C GLN A 94 -8.46 16.80 5.65
N ARG A 95 -9.24 17.15 4.60
CA ARG A 95 -10.64 16.73 4.50
C ARG A 95 -10.72 15.21 4.47
N ALA A 96 -11.75 14.66 5.11
CA ALA A 96 -11.97 13.22 5.22
C ALA A 96 -11.76 12.50 3.88
N LEU A 97 -10.63 11.80 3.75
CA LEU A 97 -10.41 10.87 2.64
C LEU A 97 -11.36 9.69 2.85
N SER A 98 -12.12 9.34 1.82
CA SER A 98 -12.91 8.10 1.84
C SER A 98 -11.94 6.92 1.82
N LEU A 99 -11.98 6.08 2.86
CA LEU A 99 -11.16 4.89 2.94
C LEU A 99 -11.85 3.77 2.14
N HIS A 100 -11.13 3.20 1.19
CA HIS A 100 -11.59 2.10 0.35
C HIS A 100 -10.91 0.80 0.78
N CYS A 101 -11.26 0.33 1.98
CA CYS A 101 -10.71 -0.90 2.55
C CYS A 101 -11.35 -2.12 1.90
N ARG A 102 -10.56 -3.17 1.70
CA ARG A 102 -10.98 -4.49 1.23
C ARG A 102 -10.68 -5.54 2.30
N SER A 103 -11.40 -6.66 2.29
CA SER A 103 -10.98 -7.84 3.04
C SER A 103 -9.73 -8.47 2.39
N ILE A 104 -9.03 -9.34 3.14
CA ILE A 104 -7.84 -10.01 2.62
C ILE A 104 -8.16 -10.86 1.40
N GLU A 105 -9.32 -11.52 1.39
CA GLU A 105 -9.80 -12.31 0.24
C GLU A 105 -10.01 -11.43 -1.00
N GLN A 106 -10.60 -10.25 -0.83
CA GLN A 106 -10.81 -9.29 -1.92
C GLN A 106 -9.48 -8.72 -2.45
N TRP A 107 -8.49 -8.51 -1.58
CA TRP A 107 -7.15 -8.10 -2.00
C TRP A 107 -6.45 -9.20 -2.78
N ARG A 108 -6.50 -10.45 -2.31
CA ARG A 108 -5.89 -11.59 -3.00
C ARG A 108 -6.54 -11.83 -4.37
N GLU A 109 -7.86 -11.73 -4.46
CA GLU A 109 -8.58 -11.83 -5.73
C GLU A 109 -8.17 -10.72 -6.71
N LEU A 110 -8.05 -9.47 -6.24
CA LEU A 110 -7.58 -8.36 -7.05
C LEU A 110 -6.15 -8.57 -7.54
N LEU A 111 -5.25 -9.06 -6.68
CA LEU A 111 -3.87 -9.39 -7.04
C LEU A 111 -3.84 -10.49 -8.09
N HIS A 112 -4.62 -11.55 -7.92
CA HIS A 112 -4.73 -12.64 -8.90
C HIS A 112 -5.20 -12.13 -10.26
N GLN A 113 -6.23 -11.30 -10.31
CA GLN A 113 -6.71 -10.65 -11.54
C GLN A 113 -5.67 -9.72 -12.19
N CYS A 114 -4.71 -9.22 -11.42
CA CYS A 114 -3.59 -8.40 -11.92
C CYS A 114 -2.34 -9.22 -12.29
N GLY A 115 -2.40 -10.57 -12.24
CA GLY A 115 -1.28 -11.43 -12.62
C GLY A 115 -0.27 -11.65 -11.49
N PHE A 116 -0.76 -11.79 -10.25
CA PHE A 116 0.07 -12.14 -9.09
C PHE A 116 -0.46 -13.39 -8.39
N ASP A 117 0.43 -14.26 -7.96
CA ASP A 117 0.14 -15.26 -6.93
C ASP A 117 0.50 -14.70 -5.55
N SER A 118 -0.39 -14.81 -4.56
CA SER A 118 -0.22 -14.11 -3.30
C SER A 118 -0.55 -14.93 -2.07
N ARG A 119 0.21 -14.71 -0.99
CA ARG A 119 -0.07 -15.17 0.36
C ARG A 119 -0.17 -14.01 1.33
N ALA A 120 -0.89 -14.22 2.43
CA ALA A 120 -1.10 -13.22 3.48
C ALA A 120 -0.35 -13.61 4.76
N GLU A 121 0.38 -12.67 5.35
CA GLU A 121 1.10 -12.80 6.61
C GLU A 121 0.59 -11.76 7.61
N PRO A 122 0.11 -12.15 8.79
CA PRO A 122 -0.31 -11.21 9.82
C PRO A 122 0.84 -10.31 10.28
N MET A 123 0.65 -8.99 10.31
CA MET A 123 1.61 -8.00 10.82
C MET A 123 1.06 -7.22 12.03
N SER A 124 0.16 -7.81 12.78
CA SER A 124 -0.51 -7.14 13.91
C SER A 124 0.11 -7.49 15.29
N HIS A 125 1.24 -8.22 15.34
CA HIS A 125 1.87 -8.60 16.59
C HIS A 125 2.23 -7.38 17.46
N GLY A 126 1.69 -7.32 18.67
CA GLY A 126 1.95 -6.24 19.63
C GLY A 126 1.30 -4.89 19.29
N THR A 127 0.46 -4.82 18.27
CA THR A 127 -0.25 -3.60 17.88
C THR A 127 -1.78 -3.79 17.86
N PRO A 128 -2.57 -2.74 18.10
CA PRO A 128 -4.02 -2.80 17.98
C PRO A 128 -4.52 -2.78 16.51
N PHE A 129 -3.61 -2.67 15.54
CA PHE A 129 -3.94 -2.52 14.13
C PHE A 129 -4.16 -3.88 13.45
N ALA A 130 -5.13 -3.93 12.51
CA ALA A 130 -5.40 -5.11 11.70
C ALA A 130 -4.53 -5.10 10.42
N ASN A 131 -3.20 -4.99 10.58
CA ASN A 131 -2.28 -4.94 9.45
C ASN A 131 -1.93 -6.34 8.96
N VAL A 132 -1.93 -6.52 7.66
CA VAL A 132 -1.53 -7.75 6.98
C VAL A 132 -0.54 -7.40 5.86
N LEU A 133 0.51 -8.20 5.73
CA LEU A 133 1.42 -8.16 4.61
C LEU A 133 0.97 -9.18 3.56
N LEU A 134 0.69 -8.74 2.37
CA LEU A 134 0.50 -9.58 1.20
C LEU A 134 1.84 -9.69 0.48
N ILE A 135 2.35 -10.90 0.37
CA ILE A 135 3.56 -11.26 -0.36
C ILE A 135 3.09 -11.84 -1.69
N ALA A 136 3.35 -11.15 -2.79
CA ALA A 136 2.83 -11.49 -4.10
C ALA A 136 3.96 -11.64 -5.12
N LEU A 137 3.92 -12.71 -5.90
CA LEU A 137 4.86 -13.00 -6.98
C LEU A 137 4.18 -12.75 -8.32
N ALA A 138 4.87 -12.05 -9.21
CA ALA A 138 4.41 -11.80 -10.58
C ALA A 138 4.40 -13.12 -11.39
N THR A 139 3.27 -13.50 -11.94
CA THR A 139 3.10 -14.72 -12.77
C THR A 139 3.35 -14.45 -14.24
#